data_89513501f01843ddbe9eaaaf7a197817
#
_entry.id   89513501f01843ddbe9eaaaf7a197817
#
_cell.length_a   1.000
_cell.length_b   1.000
_cell.length_c   1.000
_cell.angle_alpha   90.00
_cell.angle_beta   90.00
_cell.angle_gamma   90.00
#
_symmetry.space_group_name_H-M   'P 1'
#
loop_
_entity.id
_entity.type
_entity.pdbx_description
1 polymer ?
#
loop_
_entity_poly.entity_id
_entity_poly.type
_entity_poly.pdbx_seq_one_letter_code
_entity_poly.pdbx_strand_id
1 'polypeptide(L)'
;MGRNKRSRVKTFFSIIIIFGVVFAAALFGIQFITKTGFFRIPGVVYYDESLNADELAVLKSIFTEEVDLDKDVTISAYESLEMPEPAEGEYVYDVFVPVTDFYSTDSNIDADEPWKLFADAYEGTVAHEMISIDDLGFTKKLLSINGSYYLDDFDKGAVFRVIKFDSEKFDEEIKPLVNDSFTKSYPEKESVLTLAQTGVTALSRGMNRKLAQVGDARYFSEKIAGFLSGFDLTHTSNESSFTSFATSDNICSDPRFIDTLTAIGLDIVELTGNHNEDCGDEAARSSIDIYNEKGIRIVGGGKTAEEAAVPLNIDEKGSNITFLAYNQSTGGATLDNTPGANQYYEENAAAEISAAKERGDFVIVDVQYYECSAYASEYEDPTCDAANSAAGDQVGFFRHLIDLGADMVVGTSAHQPQTFELYGNGVIYYGLGNLFFDQVWWPGTTRSLVLVNYFYKDKLLQTKIVPTVYGAEMQTKLLDEETSKWFLQRLINVKP
;
A
#
# COMPACT_ATOMS: atom_id res chain seq x y z
N MET A 1 60.05 84.10 -29.64
CA MET A 1 59.43 83.16 -28.67
C MET A 1 58.00 82.82 -29.13
N GLY A 2 57.81 81.97 -30.11
CA GLY A 2 56.47 81.70 -30.64
C GLY A 2 56.29 80.39 -31.46
N ARG A 3 57.29 79.50 -31.50
CA ARG A 3 57.23 78.29 -32.34
C ARG A 3 56.99 76.95 -31.56
N ASN A 4 57.02 76.92 -30.23
CA ASN A 4 57.01 75.65 -29.47
C ASN A 4 55.62 75.25 -28.85
N LYS A 5 54.58 76.12 -28.88
CA LYS A 5 53.28 75.77 -28.34
C LYS A 5 52.38 74.98 -29.31
N ARG A 6 52.49 75.22 -30.61
CA ARG A 6 51.69 74.51 -31.64
C ARG A 6 52.10 73.04 -31.83
N SER A 7 53.37 72.71 -31.64
CA SER A 7 53.85 71.33 -31.73
C SER A 7 53.34 70.44 -30.56
N ARG A 8 53.38 70.96 -29.32
CA ARG A 8 52.92 70.18 -28.12
C ARG A 8 51.40 69.90 -28.11
N VAL A 9 50.62 70.86 -28.65
CA VAL A 9 49.16 70.64 -28.72
C VAL A 9 48.80 69.61 -29.77
N LYS A 10 49.49 69.62 -30.92
CA LYS A 10 49.29 68.58 -31.99
C LYS A 10 49.72 67.18 -31.52
N THR A 11 50.81 67.08 -30.77
CA THR A 11 51.23 65.77 -30.16
C THR A 11 50.28 65.27 -29.12
N PHE A 12 49.78 66.20 -28.28
CA PHE A 12 48.81 65.82 -27.28
C PHE A 12 47.44 65.34 -27.83
N PHE A 13 46.94 66.03 -28.86
CA PHE A 13 45.76 65.59 -29.59
C PHE A 13 46.00 64.31 -30.37
N SER A 14 47.15 64.08 -30.94
CA SER A 14 47.45 62.80 -31.60
C SER A 14 47.53 61.61 -30.63
N ILE A 15 48.07 61.82 -29.43
CA ILE A 15 48.16 60.83 -28.38
C ILE A 15 46.72 60.50 -27.88
N ILE A 16 45.85 61.49 -27.69
CA ILE A 16 44.46 61.26 -27.26
C ILE A 16 43.66 60.49 -28.32
N ILE A 17 43.88 60.83 -29.65
CA ILE A 17 43.22 60.12 -30.75
C ILE A 17 43.71 58.68 -30.84
N ILE A 18 45.03 58.44 -30.66
CA ILE A 18 45.63 57.10 -30.71
C ILE A 18 45.10 56.28 -29.51
N PHE A 19 45.03 56.85 -28.26
CA PHE A 19 44.47 56.18 -27.12
C PHE A 19 42.96 55.91 -27.31
N GLY A 20 42.21 56.84 -27.88
CA GLY A 20 40.77 56.65 -28.19
C GLY A 20 40.52 55.57 -29.24
N VAL A 21 41.37 55.50 -30.28
CA VAL A 21 41.24 54.46 -31.29
C VAL A 21 41.65 53.07 -30.75
N VAL A 22 42.70 53.02 -29.92
CA VAL A 22 43.14 51.76 -29.29
C VAL A 22 42.09 51.28 -28.28
N PHE A 23 41.47 52.21 -27.49
CA PHE A 23 40.40 51.84 -26.58
C PHE A 23 39.12 51.43 -27.29
N ALA A 24 38.76 52.12 -28.37
CA ALA A 24 37.61 51.73 -29.21
C ALA A 24 37.87 50.39 -29.94
N ALA A 25 39.09 50.13 -30.41
CA ALA A 25 39.48 48.86 -31.02
C ALA A 25 39.51 47.74 -29.97
N ALA A 26 39.95 48.01 -28.75
CA ALA A 26 39.90 47.06 -27.64
C ALA A 26 38.43 46.72 -27.25
N LEU A 27 37.58 47.74 -27.12
CA LEU A 27 36.14 47.54 -26.86
C LEU A 27 35.45 46.82 -28.02
N PHE A 28 35.79 47.14 -29.25
CA PHE A 28 35.24 46.46 -30.43
C PHE A 28 35.78 45.04 -30.54
N GLY A 29 37.05 44.84 -30.19
CA GLY A 29 37.68 43.52 -30.08
C GLY A 29 37.00 42.66 -28.99
N ILE A 30 36.75 43.22 -27.83
CA ILE A 30 36.03 42.54 -26.73
C ILE A 30 34.59 42.22 -27.15
N GLN A 31 33.87 43.19 -27.76
CA GLN A 31 32.52 42.93 -28.29
C GLN A 31 32.48 41.91 -29.44
N PHE A 32 33.50 41.91 -30.30
CA PHE A 32 33.63 40.95 -31.39
C PHE A 32 33.99 39.55 -30.86
N ILE A 33 34.87 39.48 -29.88
CA ILE A 33 35.29 38.23 -29.22
C ILE A 33 34.14 37.64 -28.43
N THR A 34 33.33 38.43 -27.71
CA THR A 34 32.12 37.95 -27.01
C THR A 34 30.99 37.56 -27.97
N LYS A 35 30.88 38.23 -29.14
CA LYS A 35 29.88 37.87 -30.15
C LYS A 35 30.26 36.69 -31.03
N THR A 36 31.56 36.39 -31.17
CA THR A 36 32.05 35.28 -32.00
C THR A 36 32.42 34.03 -31.21
N GLY A 37 32.21 34.01 -29.91
CA GLY A 37 32.48 32.83 -29.08
C GLY A 37 33.96 32.56 -28.80
N PHE A 38 34.88 33.52 -29.15
CA PHE A 38 36.33 33.35 -28.94
C PHE A 38 36.73 33.48 -27.45
N PHE A 39 35.88 34.05 -26.61
CA PHE A 39 36.01 34.01 -25.14
C PHE A 39 34.61 33.76 -24.55
N ARG A 40 34.28 32.51 -24.38
CA ARG A 40 33.13 32.07 -23.63
C ARG A 40 33.50 32.15 -22.16
N ILE A 41 32.71 32.87 -21.35
CA ILE A 41 32.78 32.77 -19.92
C ILE A 41 31.85 31.59 -19.55
N PRO A 42 32.39 30.47 -19.08
CA PRO A 42 31.54 29.35 -18.69
C PRO A 42 30.59 29.76 -17.55
N GLY A 43 29.36 29.26 -17.60
CA GLY A 43 28.39 29.46 -16.52
C GLY A 43 28.87 28.82 -15.23
N VAL A 44 28.49 29.40 -14.13
CA VAL A 44 28.81 28.92 -12.76
C VAL A 44 27.62 28.27 -12.15
N VAL A 45 27.84 27.15 -11.46
CA VAL A 45 26.80 26.47 -10.66
C VAL A 45 26.87 26.99 -9.23
N TYR A 46 25.77 27.57 -8.75
CA TYR A 46 25.58 28.05 -7.41
C TYR A 46 24.70 27.09 -6.65
N TYR A 47 25.17 26.58 -5.52
CA TYR A 47 24.43 25.69 -4.62
C TYR A 47 23.92 26.50 -3.45
N ASP A 48 22.59 26.55 -3.29
CA ASP A 48 21.95 27.24 -2.17
C ASP A 48 22.07 26.44 -0.86
N GLU A 49 22.04 27.14 0.25
CA GLU A 49 22.14 26.55 1.60
C GLU A 49 20.94 25.68 1.99
N SER A 50 19.84 25.72 1.23
CA SER A 50 18.67 24.84 1.36
C SER A 50 18.95 23.38 1.00
N LEU A 51 20.06 23.10 0.27
CA LEU A 51 20.47 21.76 -0.12
C LEU A 51 21.18 21.02 1.02
N ASN A 52 20.79 19.77 1.26
CA ASN A 52 21.46 18.91 2.23
C ASN A 52 22.76 18.28 1.66
N ALA A 53 23.50 17.54 2.51
CA ALA A 53 24.79 16.98 2.11
C ALA A 53 24.69 15.91 1.02
N ASP A 54 23.64 15.10 1.04
CA ASP A 54 23.42 14.01 0.07
C ASP A 54 23.02 14.58 -1.29
N GLU A 55 22.11 15.55 -1.31
CA GLU A 55 21.71 16.30 -2.51
C GLU A 55 22.93 16.98 -3.16
N LEU A 56 23.75 17.64 -2.34
CA LEU A 56 24.98 18.27 -2.80
C LEU A 56 25.97 17.26 -3.39
N ALA A 57 26.08 16.05 -2.81
CA ALA A 57 26.96 15.01 -3.33
C ALA A 57 26.49 14.53 -4.71
N VAL A 58 25.19 14.29 -4.89
CA VAL A 58 24.61 13.91 -6.19
C VAL A 58 24.79 15.03 -7.20
N LEU A 59 24.42 16.27 -6.88
CA LEU A 59 24.53 17.42 -7.77
C LEU A 59 25.99 17.67 -8.21
N LYS A 60 26.95 17.59 -7.30
CA LYS A 60 28.37 17.73 -7.62
C LYS A 60 28.91 16.61 -8.49
N SER A 61 28.31 15.43 -8.45
CA SER A 61 28.68 14.33 -9.35
C SER A 61 28.16 14.54 -10.78
N ILE A 62 27.06 15.28 -10.93
CA ILE A 62 26.47 15.65 -12.23
C ILE A 62 27.19 16.86 -12.83
N PHE A 63 27.34 17.93 -12.05
CA PHE A 63 27.97 19.19 -12.47
C PHE A 63 29.46 19.19 -12.12
N THR A 64 30.21 18.35 -12.83
CA THR A 64 31.67 18.28 -12.70
C THR A 64 32.33 19.46 -13.44
N GLU A 65 33.64 19.67 -13.23
CA GLU A 65 34.41 20.68 -13.95
C GLU A 65 34.43 20.48 -15.48
N GLU A 66 34.02 19.31 -15.96
CA GLU A 66 33.94 18.99 -17.42
C GLU A 66 32.62 19.45 -18.04
N VAL A 67 31.62 19.84 -17.23
CA VAL A 67 30.32 20.33 -17.72
C VAL A 67 30.47 21.78 -18.15
N ASP A 68 30.33 22.04 -19.43
CA ASP A 68 30.48 23.36 -20.04
C ASP A 68 29.09 24.03 -20.20
N LEU A 69 28.75 24.94 -19.29
CA LEU A 69 27.50 25.70 -19.28
C LEU A 69 27.69 27.06 -19.93
N ASP A 70 26.70 27.51 -20.70
CA ASP A 70 26.69 28.88 -21.30
C ASP A 70 26.23 29.94 -20.32
N LYS A 71 25.47 29.58 -19.30
CA LYS A 71 24.83 30.48 -18.34
C LYS A 71 24.99 29.95 -16.92
N ASP A 72 24.91 30.87 -15.98
CA ASP A 72 24.87 30.52 -14.57
C ASP A 72 23.60 29.72 -14.21
N VAL A 73 23.75 28.81 -13.29
CA VAL A 73 22.66 27.98 -12.73
C VAL A 73 22.65 28.12 -11.24
N THR A 74 21.50 28.46 -10.67
CA THR A 74 21.29 28.38 -9.23
C THR A 74 20.45 27.16 -8.89
N ILE A 75 20.95 26.32 -8.00
CA ILE A 75 20.26 25.09 -7.55
C ILE A 75 19.88 25.28 -6.10
N SER A 76 18.58 25.12 -5.82
CA SER A 76 17.99 25.22 -4.49
C SER A 76 17.04 24.06 -4.24
N ALA A 77 16.58 23.91 -3.01
CA ALA A 77 15.58 22.92 -2.64
C ALA A 77 14.53 23.51 -1.71
N TYR A 78 13.33 22.92 -1.75
CA TYR A 78 12.25 23.28 -0.83
C TYR A 78 11.36 22.07 -0.55
N GLU A 79 10.53 22.15 0.49
CA GLU A 79 9.53 21.16 0.85
C GLU A 79 8.12 21.65 0.53
N SER A 80 7.25 20.73 0.10
CA SER A 80 5.83 20.98 -0.11
C SER A 80 4.99 19.87 0.53
N LEU A 81 3.78 20.23 1.01
CA LEU A 81 2.77 19.28 1.52
C LEU A 81 1.82 18.76 0.44
N GLU A 82 1.86 19.36 -0.72
CA GLU A 82 1.12 18.94 -1.90
C GLU A 82 2.12 18.67 -3.02
N MET A 83 1.83 17.68 -3.85
CA MET A 83 2.62 17.39 -5.04
C MET A 83 2.70 18.68 -5.88
N PRO A 84 3.90 19.20 -6.15
CA PRO A 84 4.03 20.42 -6.95
C PRO A 84 3.56 20.15 -8.38
N GLU A 85 2.85 21.12 -8.95
CA GLU A 85 2.55 21.11 -10.38
C GLU A 85 3.86 21.05 -11.17
N PRO A 86 3.95 20.23 -12.24
CA PRO A 86 5.14 20.13 -13.03
C PRO A 86 5.57 21.50 -13.57
N ALA A 87 6.67 22.02 -13.09
CA ALA A 87 7.26 23.28 -13.54
C ALA A 87 8.63 23.03 -14.18
N GLU A 88 8.97 23.89 -15.15
CA GLU A 88 10.26 23.82 -15.80
C GLU A 88 11.39 24.05 -14.79
N GLY A 89 12.31 23.08 -14.71
CA GLY A 89 13.43 23.15 -13.78
C GLY A 89 13.13 22.69 -12.36
N GLU A 90 11.96 22.13 -12.08
CA GLU A 90 11.62 21.58 -10.78
C GLU A 90 11.44 20.06 -10.86
N TYR A 91 12.06 19.35 -9.92
CA TYR A 91 12.00 17.89 -9.81
C TYR A 91 11.71 17.48 -8.39
N VAL A 92 10.71 16.59 -8.20
CA VAL A 92 10.51 15.91 -6.91
C VAL A 92 11.71 14.96 -6.72
N TYR A 93 12.58 15.31 -5.78
CA TYR A 93 13.79 14.55 -5.49
C TYR A 93 13.50 13.36 -4.60
N ASP A 94 12.64 13.54 -3.59
CA ASP A 94 12.22 12.50 -2.67
C ASP A 94 10.82 12.77 -2.13
N VAL A 95 10.14 11.71 -1.68
CA VAL A 95 8.84 11.77 -1.03
C VAL A 95 9.02 11.20 0.37
N PHE A 96 8.82 12.02 1.39
CA PHE A 96 8.94 11.60 2.77
C PHE A 96 7.56 11.41 3.39
N VAL A 97 7.39 10.30 4.07
CA VAL A 97 6.14 9.93 4.73
C VAL A 97 6.32 9.76 6.23
N PRO A 98 5.34 10.18 7.03
CA PRO A 98 5.38 10.00 8.47
C PRO A 98 5.03 8.56 8.84
N VAL A 99 5.84 7.95 9.68
CA VAL A 99 5.61 6.60 10.19
C VAL A 99 5.72 6.55 11.71
N THR A 100 5.12 5.52 12.28
CA THR A 100 5.23 5.18 13.70
C THR A 100 5.41 3.69 13.87
N ASP A 101 5.48 3.23 15.13
CA ASP A 101 5.53 1.81 15.46
C ASP A 101 4.31 1.07 14.89
N PHE A 102 4.53 -0.15 14.39
CA PHE A 102 3.50 -1.02 13.84
C PHE A 102 2.28 -1.20 14.76
N TYR A 103 2.51 -1.27 16.06
CA TYR A 103 1.46 -1.45 17.07
C TYR A 103 0.87 -0.12 17.58
N SER A 104 1.18 1.01 16.98
CA SER A 104 0.58 2.29 17.36
C SER A 104 -0.87 2.39 16.92
N THR A 105 -1.70 3.03 17.74
CA THR A 105 -3.06 3.46 17.33
C THR A 105 -3.11 4.86 16.73
N ASP A 106 -1.99 5.58 16.71
CA ASP A 106 -1.92 6.87 16.06
C ASP A 106 -2.17 6.70 14.56
N SER A 107 -2.92 7.61 13.98
CA SER A 107 -3.36 7.55 12.58
C SER A 107 -3.07 8.82 11.81
N ASN A 108 -2.80 9.95 12.50
CA ASN A 108 -2.67 11.26 11.89
C ASN A 108 -1.65 12.14 12.62
N ILE A 109 -1.00 13.00 11.88
CA ILE A 109 -0.20 14.12 12.39
C ILE A 109 -0.88 15.41 11.92
N ASP A 110 -1.27 16.27 12.88
CA ASP A 110 -1.72 17.62 12.60
C ASP A 110 -0.54 18.57 12.70
N ALA A 111 -0.07 19.06 11.57
CA ALA A 111 1.05 19.99 11.51
C ALA A 111 0.94 20.94 10.32
N ASP A 112 1.20 22.22 10.55
CA ASP A 112 1.29 23.22 9.49
C ASP A 112 2.59 23.08 8.68
N GLU A 113 3.65 22.58 9.34
CA GLU A 113 4.99 22.40 8.77
C GLU A 113 5.58 21.06 9.24
N PRO A 114 5.07 19.91 8.74
CA PRO A 114 5.50 18.59 9.22
C PRO A 114 6.98 18.30 8.97
N TRP A 115 7.65 19.00 8.03
CA TRP A 115 9.09 18.91 7.82
C TRP A 115 9.93 19.40 9.02
N LYS A 116 9.37 20.22 9.90
CA LYS A 116 10.04 20.55 11.17
C LYS A 116 10.19 19.35 12.09
N LEU A 117 9.41 18.30 11.87
CA LEU A 117 9.55 17.03 12.58
C LEU A 117 10.83 16.25 12.21
N PHE A 118 11.50 16.63 11.10
CA PHE A 118 12.83 16.09 10.75
C PHE A 118 13.96 16.64 11.66
N ALA A 119 13.80 17.85 12.20
CA ALA A 119 14.90 18.59 12.82
C ALA A 119 15.08 18.27 14.31
N ASP A 120 14.01 17.88 14.99
CA ASP A 120 14.04 17.61 16.43
C ASP A 120 13.43 16.23 16.69
N ALA A 121 14.24 15.26 17.12
CA ALA A 121 13.74 14.06 17.76
C ALA A 121 12.81 14.54 18.89
N TYR A 122 11.50 14.45 18.63
CA TYR A 122 10.46 14.95 19.51
C TYR A 122 10.66 14.30 20.89
N GLU A 123 11.07 15.08 21.87
CA GLU A 123 11.15 14.67 23.26
C GLU A 123 9.73 14.43 23.80
N GLY A 124 9.16 13.26 23.54
CA GLY A 124 7.90 12.90 24.14
C GLY A 124 7.18 11.71 23.51
N THR A 125 7.27 10.59 24.10
CA THR A 125 6.33 9.47 24.28
C THR A 125 5.81 8.66 23.10
N VAL A 126 5.81 9.11 21.83
CA VAL A 126 5.65 8.26 20.63
C VAL A 126 6.58 8.79 19.55
N ALA A 127 7.55 8.00 19.15
CA ALA A 127 8.51 8.39 18.12
C ALA A 127 7.84 8.31 16.75
N HIS A 128 7.39 9.45 16.24
CA HIS A 128 7.08 9.59 14.83
C HIS A 128 8.38 9.83 14.07
N GLU A 129 8.58 9.10 12.99
CA GLU A 129 9.71 9.26 12.10
C GLU A 129 9.20 9.73 10.73
N MET A 130 10.00 10.56 10.05
CA MET A 130 9.82 10.81 8.62
C MET A 130 10.84 9.96 7.88
N ILE A 131 10.38 9.12 6.98
CA ILE A 131 11.23 8.25 6.16
C ILE A 131 10.98 8.51 4.68
N SER A 132 11.97 8.23 3.83
CA SER A 132 11.72 8.19 2.38
C SER A 132 10.68 7.10 2.08
N ILE A 133 9.83 7.36 1.09
CA ILE A 133 8.83 6.37 0.64
C ILE A 133 9.49 5.07 0.16
N ASP A 134 10.73 5.12 -0.34
CA ASP A 134 11.49 3.95 -0.75
C ASP A 134 11.81 3.01 0.43
N ASP A 135 11.90 3.57 1.65
CA ASP A 135 12.16 2.84 2.89
C ASP A 135 10.86 2.35 3.58
N LEU A 136 9.69 2.78 3.07
CA LEU A 136 8.41 2.33 3.62
C LEU A 136 8.26 0.82 3.44
N GLY A 137 7.79 0.14 4.49
CA GLY A 137 7.47 -1.27 4.50
C GLY A 137 6.51 -1.59 5.64
N PHE A 138 5.90 -2.75 5.59
CA PHE A 138 4.83 -3.19 6.50
C PHE A 138 5.24 -3.28 7.99
N THR A 139 6.52 -3.18 8.31
CA THR A 139 7.02 -3.19 9.71
C THR A 139 6.84 -1.86 10.45
N LYS A 140 6.51 -0.80 9.72
CA LYS A 140 6.15 0.52 10.25
C LYS A 140 4.70 0.81 9.89
N LYS A 141 4.04 1.67 10.65
CA LYS A 141 2.70 2.14 10.35
C LYS A 141 2.77 3.53 9.76
N LEU A 142 2.27 3.68 8.52
CA LEU A 142 2.12 4.97 7.86
C LEU A 142 1.02 5.80 8.54
N LEU A 143 1.29 7.08 8.77
CA LEU A 143 0.36 8.05 9.31
C LEU A 143 -0.16 9.00 8.21
N SER A 144 -1.34 9.57 8.44
CA SER A 144 -1.83 10.69 7.65
C SER A 144 -1.14 12.00 8.06
N ILE A 145 -1.08 12.98 7.16
CA ILE A 145 -0.77 14.38 7.47
C ILE A 145 -2.04 15.18 7.24
N ASN A 146 -2.50 15.90 8.28
CA ASN A 146 -3.70 16.74 8.21
C ASN A 146 -4.92 15.99 7.64
N GLY A 147 -5.07 14.72 7.98
CA GLY A 147 -6.15 13.85 7.51
C GLY A 147 -5.95 13.22 6.13
N SER A 148 -4.89 13.57 5.39
CA SER A 148 -4.57 12.95 4.10
C SER A 148 -3.60 11.78 4.27
N TYR A 149 -3.95 10.63 3.73
CA TYR A 149 -3.14 9.42 3.75
C TYR A 149 -2.49 9.22 2.38
N TYR A 150 -1.16 9.25 2.31
CA TYR A 150 -0.42 9.29 1.04
C TYR A 150 -0.79 8.16 0.07
N LEU A 151 -0.96 6.94 0.54
CA LEU A 151 -1.31 5.80 -0.32
C LEU A 151 -2.79 5.79 -0.79
N ASP A 152 -3.65 6.67 -0.23
CA ASP A 152 -5.02 6.90 -0.72
C ASP A 152 -5.06 8.10 -1.70
N ASP A 153 -4.16 9.08 -1.51
CA ASP A 153 -4.05 10.30 -2.33
C ASP A 153 -2.57 10.66 -2.52
N PHE A 154 -1.99 10.26 -3.64
CA PHE A 154 -0.56 10.40 -3.94
C PHE A 154 -0.10 11.86 -4.12
N ASP A 155 -1.03 12.80 -4.17
CA ASP A 155 -0.73 14.23 -4.25
C ASP A 155 -0.64 14.89 -2.87
N LYS A 156 -1.03 14.19 -1.79
CA LYS A 156 -1.11 14.70 -0.42
C LYS A 156 -0.69 13.64 0.61
N GLY A 157 -0.55 14.06 1.87
CA GLY A 157 -0.25 13.12 2.97
C GLY A 157 1.22 12.72 3.06
N ALA A 158 2.08 13.42 2.33
CA ALA A 158 3.53 13.29 2.35
C ALA A 158 4.21 14.66 2.35
N VAL A 159 5.51 14.68 2.54
CA VAL A 159 6.37 15.85 2.31
C VAL A 159 7.17 15.60 1.04
N PHE A 160 6.94 16.43 0.03
CA PHE A 160 7.65 16.37 -1.23
C PHE A 160 8.88 17.25 -1.17
N ARG A 161 10.06 16.67 -1.32
CA ARG A 161 11.33 17.37 -1.41
C ARG A 161 11.62 17.68 -2.88
N VAL A 162 11.70 18.97 -3.20
CA VAL A 162 11.82 19.44 -4.59
C VAL A 162 13.17 20.11 -4.79
N ILE A 163 13.89 19.72 -5.84
CA ILE A 163 15.09 20.40 -6.31
C ILE A 163 14.69 21.31 -7.46
N LYS A 164 15.12 22.57 -7.36
CA LYS A 164 14.86 23.62 -8.35
C LYS A 164 16.14 24.08 -9.00
N PHE A 165 16.12 24.09 -10.32
CA PHE A 165 17.20 24.60 -11.16
C PHE A 165 16.75 25.91 -11.82
N ASP A 166 17.30 27.03 -11.39
CA ASP A 166 17.04 28.34 -11.99
C ASP A 166 18.12 28.64 -13.04
N SER A 167 17.75 28.46 -14.31
CA SER A 167 18.62 28.67 -15.46
C SER A 167 17.83 29.15 -16.67
N GLU A 168 18.32 30.16 -17.36
CA GLU A 168 17.76 30.64 -18.63
C GLU A 168 17.82 29.60 -19.79
N LYS A 169 18.61 28.55 -19.62
CA LYS A 169 18.82 27.48 -20.61
C LYS A 169 18.56 26.09 -20.05
N PHE A 170 17.55 25.99 -19.18
CA PHE A 170 17.25 24.75 -18.51
C PHE A 170 17.05 23.57 -19.49
N ASP A 171 16.17 23.70 -20.46
CA ASP A 171 15.86 22.60 -21.40
C ASP A 171 17.05 22.17 -22.25
N GLU A 172 17.95 23.11 -22.62
CA GLU A 172 19.06 22.85 -23.51
C GLU A 172 20.29 22.27 -22.80
N GLU A 173 20.59 22.77 -21.60
CA GLU A 173 21.85 22.49 -20.90
C GLU A 173 21.71 21.65 -19.65
N ILE A 174 20.63 21.85 -18.84
CA ILE A 174 20.46 21.22 -17.54
C ILE A 174 19.68 19.93 -17.62
N LYS A 175 18.53 19.97 -18.29
CA LYS A 175 17.61 18.83 -18.40
C LYS A 175 18.27 17.53 -18.90
N PRO A 176 19.14 17.55 -19.92
CA PRO A 176 19.83 16.33 -20.35
C PRO A 176 20.77 15.74 -19.31
N LEU A 177 21.31 16.58 -18.40
CA LEU A 177 22.25 16.16 -17.36
C LEU A 177 21.56 15.55 -16.16
N VAL A 178 20.35 16.05 -15.84
CA VAL A 178 19.63 15.67 -14.59
C VAL A 178 18.60 14.58 -14.80
N ASN A 179 18.06 14.40 -16.01
CA ASN A 179 16.98 13.45 -16.28
C ASN A 179 17.27 12.03 -15.78
N ASP A 180 18.47 11.50 -16.00
CA ASP A 180 18.82 10.13 -15.56
C ASP A 180 19.12 10.03 -14.07
N SER A 181 19.48 11.13 -13.43
CA SER A 181 19.92 11.17 -12.03
C SER A 181 18.80 11.55 -11.05
N PHE A 182 17.73 12.20 -11.54
CA PHE A 182 16.59 12.67 -10.74
C PHE A 182 15.28 11.95 -11.09
N THR A 183 15.30 10.97 -11.98
CA THR A 183 14.19 10.05 -12.19
C THR A 183 14.16 9.01 -11.07
N LYS A 184 13.93 9.45 -9.83
CA LYS A 184 13.52 8.50 -8.78
C LYS A 184 12.12 7.98 -9.11
N SER A 185 11.98 6.67 -9.17
CA SER A 185 10.70 6.00 -9.32
C SER A 185 10.07 5.85 -7.93
N TYR A 186 9.37 6.88 -7.46
CA TYR A 186 8.49 6.73 -6.30
C TYR A 186 7.15 6.09 -6.73
N PRO A 187 6.44 5.43 -5.80
CA PRO A 187 5.14 4.83 -6.11
C PRO A 187 4.14 5.90 -6.58
N GLU A 188 3.56 5.68 -7.75
CA GLU A 188 2.43 6.44 -8.28
C GLU A 188 1.16 5.59 -8.17
N LYS A 189 0.00 6.21 -8.18
CA LYS A 189 -1.30 5.54 -8.02
C LYS A 189 -1.49 4.36 -8.99
N GLU A 190 -1.07 4.54 -10.24
CA GLU A 190 -1.22 3.55 -11.30
C GLU A 190 -0.30 2.34 -11.12
N SER A 191 0.77 2.49 -10.35
CA SER A 191 1.78 1.44 -10.09
C SER A 191 1.60 0.74 -8.74
N VAL A 192 0.71 1.25 -7.87
CA VAL A 192 0.38 0.63 -6.58
C VAL A 192 -0.86 -0.25 -6.74
N LEU A 193 -0.71 -1.54 -6.42
CA LEU A 193 -1.82 -2.49 -6.37
C LEU A 193 -2.46 -2.45 -4.99
N THR A 194 -3.77 -2.26 -4.95
CA THR A 194 -4.55 -2.26 -3.71
C THR A 194 -5.38 -3.54 -3.59
N LEU A 195 -5.23 -4.24 -2.45
CA LEU A 195 -5.93 -5.49 -2.15
C LEU A 195 -6.68 -5.35 -0.82
N ALA A 196 -8.01 -5.42 -0.86
CA ALA A 196 -8.84 -5.54 0.34
C ALA A 196 -9.07 -7.01 0.69
N GLN A 197 -8.51 -7.49 1.81
CA GLN A 197 -8.80 -8.82 2.36
C GLN A 197 -9.80 -8.73 3.50
N THR A 198 -10.84 -9.55 3.44
CA THR A 198 -11.92 -9.58 4.45
C THR A 198 -12.01 -10.96 5.09
N GLY A 199 -12.68 -11.03 6.24
CA GLY A 199 -12.87 -12.27 6.98
C GLY A 199 -14.04 -13.11 6.47
N VAL A 200 -14.65 -13.84 7.39
CA VAL A 200 -15.66 -14.86 7.12
C VAL A 200 -16.91 -14.28 6.45
N THR A 201 -17.33 -14.94 5.39
CA THR A 201 -18.62 -14.75 4.75
C THR A 201 -19.39 -16.07 4.81
N ALA A 202 -20.56 -16.06 5.45
CA ALA A 202 -21.49 -17.19 5.50
C ALA A 202 -22.93 -16.67 5.36
N LEU A 203 -23.34 -16.43 4.10
CA LEU A 203 -24.63 -15.85 3.73
C LEU A 203 -25.76 -16.87 3.86
N SER A 204 -25.97 -17.41 5.08
CA SER A 204 -26.82 -18.56 5.37
C SER A 204 -27.78 -18.29 6.53
N ARG A 205 -28.61 -19.23 6.89
CA ARG A 205 -29.51 -19.23 8.06
C ARG A 205 -30.34 -17.93 8.19
N GLY A 206 -30.06 -17.10 9.22
CA GLY A 206 -30.76 -15.83 9.45
C GLY A 206 -30.64 -14.85 8.28
N MET A 207 -29.55 -14.92 7.50
CA MET A 207 -29.39 -14.14 6.28
C MET A 207 -30.42 -14.56 5.22
N ASN A 208 -30.67 -15.86 5.02
CA ASN A 208 -31.72 -16.34 4.10
C ASN A 208 -33.11 -15.82 4.50
N ARG A 209 -33.41 -15.85 5.82
CA ARG A 209 -34.66 -15.29 6.36
C ARG A 209 -34.77 -13.80 6.07
N LYS A 210 -33.70 -13.04 6.29
CA LYS A 210 -33.67 -11.61 6.02
C LYS A 210 -33.80 -11.32 4.53
N LEU A 211 -33.14 -12.10 3.67
CA LEU A 211 -33.26 -11.99 2.20
C LEU A 211 -34.71 -12.17 1.73
N ALA A 212 -35.40 -13.15 2.30
CA ALA A 212 -36.83 -13.35 2.00
C ALA A 212 -37.71 -12.16 2.40
N GLN A 213 -37.31 -11.38 3.41
CA GLN A 213 -38.05 -10.16 3.84
C GLN A 213 -37.73 -8.96 2.96
N VAL A 214 -36.46 -8.75 2.62
CA VAL A 214 -36.02 -7.54 1.87
C VAL A 214 -36.10 -7.71 0.35
N GLY A 215 -36.00 -8.94 -0.16
CA GLY A 215 -36.16 -9.29 -1.58
C GLY A 215 -34.96 -9.01 -2.47
N ASP A 216 -33.94 -8.29 -2.01
CA ASP A 216 -32.74 -7.94 -2.76
C ASP A 216 -31.50 -8.31 -1.96
N ALA A 217 -30.62 -9.13 -2.52
CA ALA A 217 -29.40 -9.60 -1.86
C ALA A 217 -28.37 -8.47 -1.70
N ARG A 218 -28.36 -7.44 -2.54
CA ARG A 218 -27.46 -6.27 -2.40
C ARG A 218 -27.68 -5.47 -1.13
N TYR A 219 -28.84 -5.66 -0.49
CA TYR A 219 -29.14 -5.07 0.82
C TYR A 219 -28.02 -5.27 1.83
N PHE A 220 -27.42 -6.48 1.89
CA PHE A 220 -26.42 -6.84 2.91
C PHE A 220 -25.10 -6.10 2.74
N SER A 221 -24.71 -5.79 1.50
CA SER A 221 -23.48 -5.06 1.15
C SER A 221 -23.67 -3.55 0.97
N GLU A 222 -24.90 -3.03 0.96
CA GLU A 222 -25.22 -1.64 0.60
C GLU A 222 -24.34 -0.59 1.29
N LYS A 223 -24.01 -0.78 2.57
CA LYS A 223 -23.25 0.19 3.37
C LYS A 223 -21.73 0.07 3.26
N ILE A 224 -21.23 -1.05 2.72
CA ILE A 224 -19.79 -1.34 2.61
C ILE A 224 -19.33 -1.45 1.15
N ALA A 225 -20.26 -1.66 0.22
CA ALA A 225 -19.95 -1.94 -1.17
C ALA A 225 -19.08 -0.85 -1.82
N GLY A 226 -19.43 0.43 -1.61
CA GLY A 226 -18.66 1.55 -2.18
C GLY A 226 -17.23 1.64 -1.65
N PHE A 227 -16.98 1.15 -0.44
CA PHE A 227 -15.63 1.08 0.10
C PHE A 227 -14.84 -0.08 -0.51
N LEU A 228 -15.39 -1.30 -0.49
CA LEU A 228 -14.69 -2.50 -0.95
C LEU A 228 -14.47 -2.52 -2.47
N SER A 229 -15.47 -2.09 -3.27
CA SER A 229 -15.34 -2.04 -4.73
C SER A 229 -14.41 -0.94 -5.25
N GLY A 230 -13.84 -0.13 -4.38
CA GLY A 230 -12.88 0.91 -4.72
C GLY A 230 -11.43 0.43 -4.82
N PHE A 231 -11.13 -0.79 -4.42
CA PHE A 231 -9.80 -1.39 -4.51
C PHE A 231 -9.61 -2.13 -5.84
N ASP A 232 -8.36 -2.37 -6.23
CA ASP A 232 -8.05 -3.13 -7.45
C ASP A 232 -8.46 -4.58 -7.32
N LEU A 233 -8.31 -5.15 -6.11
CA LEU A 233 -8.70 -6.51 -5.76
C LEU A 233 -9.45 -6.56 -4.44
N THR A 234 -10.55 -7.31 -4.40
CA THR A 234 -11.29 -7.62 -3.18
C THR A 234 -11.34 -9.11 -2.95
N HIS A 235 -10.96 -9.55 -1.75
CA HIS A 235 -10.90 -10.94 -1.32
C HIS A 235 -11.84 -11.19 -0.13
N THR A 236 -12.48 -12.35 -0.07
CA THR A 236 -13.23 -12.84 1.10
C THR A 236 -13.08 -14.34 1.28
N SER A 237 -13.17 -14.82 2.52
CA SER A 237 -13.37 -16.24 2.82
C SER A 237 -14.86 -16.55 2.81
N ASN A 238 -15.30 -17.56 2.05
CA ASN A 238 -16.70 -17.98 2.05
C ASN A 238 -16.86 -19.42 2.55
N GLU A 239 -17.68 -19.60 3.60
CA GLU A 239 -17.87 -20.88 4.28
C GLU A 239 -19.17 -21.60 3.90
N SER A 240 -19.97 -21.08 2.99
CA SER A 240 -21.28 -21.71 2.69
C SER A 240 -21.56 -21.80 1.21
N SER A 241 -21.97 -22.99 0.75
CA SER A 241 -22.29 -23.26 -0.64
C SER A 241 -23.68 -22.78 -1.05
N PHE A 242 -23.81 -22.36 -2.31
CA PHE A 242 -25.06 -21.92 -2.91
C PHE A 242 -25.96 -23.12 -3.28
N THR A 243 -27.22 -23.04 -2.90
CA THR A 243 -28.21 -24.04 -3.28
C THR A 243 -29.64 -23.49 -3.27
N SER A 244 -30.49 -24.02 -4.14
CA SER A 244 -31.90 -23.64 -4.22
C SER A 244 -32.73 -24.10 -3.02
N PHE A 245 -32.22 -25.01 -2.18
CA PHE A 245 -32.89 -25.46 -0.94
C PHE A 245 -32.33 -24.82 0.33
N ALA A 246 -31.63 -23.69 0.19
CA ALA A 246 -31.18 -22.89 1.33
C ALA A 246 -32.35 -22.42 2.19
N THR A 247 -32.22 -22.56 3.51
CA THR A 247 -33.27 -22.22 4.49
C THR A 247 -32.70 -21.37 5.64
N SER A 248 -33.58 -21.01 6.58
CA SER A 248 -33.16 -20.35 7.83
C SER A 248 -32.49 -21.28 8.85
N ASP A 249 -32.42 -22.58 8.56
CA ASP A 249 -32.01 -23.60 9.53
C ASP A 249 -30.76 -24.38 9.11
N ASN A 250 -30.27 -24.19 7.87
CA ASN A 250 -29.05 -24.82 7.37
C ASN A 250 -27.96 -23.78 7.01
N ILE A 251 -26.72 -24.23 6.99
CA ILE A 251 -25.57 -23.39 6.58
C ILE A 251 -25.42 -23.49 5.05
N CYS A 252 -26.49 -23.12 4.33
CA CYS A 252 -26.54 -23.06 2.88
C CYS A 252 -26.93 -21.65 2.44
N SER A 253 -26.36 -21.17 1.35
CA SER A 253 -26.63 -19.85 0.80
C SER A 253 -27.65 -19.90 -0.33
N ASP A 254 -28.62 -19.00 -0.32
CA ASP A 254 -29.48 -18.76 -1.49
C ASP A 254 -28.61 -18.24 -2.65
N PRO A 255 -28.73 -18.79 -3.88
CA PRO A 255 -27.89 -18.35 -5.01
C PRO A 255 -27.95 -16.86 -5.31
N ARG A 256 -29.00 -16.15 -4.92
CA ARG A 256 -29.10 -14.68 -5.07
C ARG A 256 -28.02 -13.91 -4.30
N PHE A 257 -27.41 -14.51 -3.28
CA PHE A 257 -26.34 -13.88 -2.53
C PHE A 257 -25.07 -13.65 -3.35
N ILE A 258 -24.93 -14.24 -4.52
CA ILE A 258 -23.86 -13.83 -5.44
C ILE A 258 -23.93 -12.34 -5.77
N ASP A 259 -25.13 -11.72 -5.75
CA ASP A 259 -25.30 -10.29 -5.97
C ASP A 259 -24.76 -9.44 -4.79
N THR A 260 -24.75 -9.97 -3.56
CA THR A 260 -24.07 -9.34 -2.41
C THR A 260 -22.57 -9.28 -2.65
N LEU A 261 -21.98 -10.37 -3.12
CA LEU A 261 -20.54 -10.54 -3.34
C LEU A 261 -20.07 -9.72 -4.56
N THR A 262 -20.81 -9.78 -5.65
CA THR A 262 -20.45 -8.96 -6.84
C THR A 262 -20.63 -7.45 -6.57
N ALA A 263 -21.55 -7.04 -5.69
CA ALA A 263 -21.74 -5.65 -5.33
C ALA A 263 -20.54 -5.05 -4.54
N ILE A 264 -19.79 -5.86 -3.82
CA ILE A 264 -18.55 -5.43 -3.15
C ILE A 264 -17.33 -5.45 -4.08
N GLY A 265 -17.49 -5.82 -5.37
CA GLY A 265 -16.37 -5.96 -6.29
C GLY A 265 -15.52 -7.19 -6.01
N LEU A 266 -16.11 -8.31 -5.55
CA LEU A 266 -15.35 -9.51 -5.21
C LEU A 266 -14.58 -10.05 -6.41
N ASP A 267 -13.26 -10.17 -6.30
CA ASP A 267 -12.34 -10.71 -7.32
C ASP A 267 -11.81 -12.09 -6.94
N ILE A 268 -11.62 -12.32 -5.63
CA ILE A 268 -11.01 -13.55 -5.11
C ILE A 268 -11.89 -14.10 -3.99
N VAL A 269 -12.23 -15.37 -4.08
CA VAL A 269 -12.91 -16.11 -3.01
C VAL A 269 -12.01 -17.23 -2.50
N GLU A 270 -11.79 -17.25 -1.21
CA GLU A 270 -11.13 -18.33 -0.49
C GLU A 270 -12.20 -19.33 -0.04
N LEU A 271 -11.99 -20.64 -0.29
CA LEU A 271 -12.96 -21.70 -0.06
C LEU A 271 -12.43 -22.83 0.83
N THR A 272 -11.61 -22.51 1.84
CA THR A 272 -11.14 -23.53 2.81
C THR A 272 -12.11 -23.73 3.98
N GLY A 273 -13.24 -23.03 4.00
CA GLY A 273 -14.24 -23.11 5.06
C GLY A 273 -14.74 -24.52 5.33
N ASN A 274 -14.93 -24.87 6.62
CA ASN A 274 -15.36 -26.19 7.06
C ASN A 274 -16.84 -26.50 6.81
N HIS A 275 -17.62 -25.55 6.29
CA HIS A 275 -19.06 -25.69 5.99
C HIS A 275 -19.38 -25.73 4.49
N ASN A 276 -18.36 -25.74 3.62
CA ASN A 276 -18.57 -25.72 2.18
C ASN A 276 -19.32 -26.94 1.62
N GLU A 277 -19.26 -28.10 2.32
CA GLU A 277 -19.95 -29.34 1.92
C GLU A 277 -21.23 -29.61 2.73
N ASP A 278 -21.64 -28.77 3.68
CA ASP A 278 -22.84 -28.94 4.49
C ASP A 278 -24.12 -29.12 3.65
N CYS A 279 -24.11 -28.59 2.44
CA CYS A 279 -25.21 -28.66 1.47
C CYS A 279 -25.04 -29.75 0.43
N GLY A 280 -24.01 -30.59 0.59
CA GLY A 280 -23.64 -31.71 -0.27
C GLY A 280 -22.84 -31.34 -1.50
N ASP A 281 -22.24 -32.35 -2.12
CA ASP A 281 -21.29 -32.23 -3.23
C ASP A 281 -21.84 -31.43 -4.43
N GLU A 282 -23.12 -31.56 -4.74
CA GLU A 282 -23.73 -30.86 -5.88
C GLU A 282 -23.79 -29.34 -5.62
N ALA A 283 -24.09 -28.91 -4.38
CA ALA A 283 -24.12 -27.53 -4.01
C ALA A 283 -22.70 -26.92 -4.02
N ALA A 284 -21.70 -27.64 -3.50
CA ALA A 284 -20.31 -27.21 -3.52
C ALA A 284 -19.79 -27.03 -4.97
N ARG A 285 -20.02 -28.01 -5.85
CA ARG A 285 -19.66 -27.93 -7.28
C ARG A 285 -20.35 -26.77 -7.99
N SER A 286 -21.65 -26.61 -7.73
CA SER A 286 -22.46 -25.54 -8.31
C SER A 286 -21.97 -24.15 -7.86
N SER A 287 -21.51 -24.02 -6.62
CA SER A 287 -20.94 -22.77 -6.08
C SER A 287 -19.66 -22.40 -6.83
N ILE A 288 -18.79 -23.37 -7.08
CA ILE A 288 -17.56 -23.18 -7.89
C ILE A 288 -17.92 -22.69 -9.30
N ASP A 289 -18.96 -23.30 -9.93
CA ASP A 289 -19.42 -22.88 -11.25
C ASP A 289 -19.96 -21.45 -11.25
N ILE A 290 -20.74 -21.07 -10.22
CA ILE A 290 -21.26 -19.69 -10.05
C ILE A 290 -20.12 -18.68 -9.95
N TYR A 291 -19.09 -18.94 -9.14
CA TYR A 291 -17.92 -18.05 -9.04
C TYR A 291 -17.20 -17.92 -10.38
N ASN A 292 -16.93 -19.03 -11.06
CA ASN A 292 -16.29 -19.03 -12.37
C ASN A 292 -17.10 -18.24 -13.42
N GLU A 293 -18.44 -18.41 -13.44
CA GLU A 293 -19.34 -17.65 -14.34
C GLU A 293 -19.30 -16.14 -14.07
N LYS A 294 -19.04 -15.72 -12.85
CA LYS A 294 -18.89 -14.30 -12.47
C LYS A 294 -17.46 -13.79 -12.68
N GLY A 295 -16.51 -14.63 -13.06
CA GLY A 295 -15.10 -14.27 -13.19
C GLY A 295 -14.37 -14.10 -11.86
N ILE A 296 -14.95 -14.61 -10.76
CA ILE A 296 -14.35 -14.59 -9.44
C ILE A 296 -13.33 -15.74 -9.35
N ARG A 297 -12.10 -15.40 -9.04
CA ARG A 297 -10.98 -16.35 -8.88
C ARG A 297 -11.13 -17.12 -7.58
N ILE A 298 -10.79 -18.40 -7.57
CA ILE A 298 -10.93 -19.28 -6.41
C ILE A 298 -9.53 -19.66 -5.92
N VAL A 299 -9.37 -19.73 -4.60
CA VAL A 299 -8.19 -20.29 -3.94
C VAL A 299 -8.63 -21.21 -2.79
N GLY A 300 -7.91 -22.31 -2.59
CA GLY A 300 -8.10 -23.23 -1.47
C GLY A 300 -9.36 -24.08 -1.53
N GLY A 301 -10.10 -24.07 -2.64
CA GLY A 301 -11.25 -24.91 -2.85
C GLY A 301 -11.37 -25.39 -4.30
N GLY A 302 -11.96 -26.56 -4.50
CA GLY A 302 -12.07 -27.16 -5.83
C GLY A 302 -13.13 -28.23 -5.92
N LYS A 303 -13.42 -28.69 -7.15
CA LYS A 303 -14.29 -29.83 -7.40
C LYS A 303 -13.60 -31.17 -7.14
N THR A 304 -12.29 -31.14 -7.02
CA THR A 304 -11.40 -32.26 -6.69
C THR A 304 -10.26 -31.75 -5.80
N ALA A 305 -9.56 -32.66 -5.14
CA ALA A 305 -8.38 -32.31 -4.33
C ALA A 305 -7.28 -31.63 -5.16
N GLU A 306 -7.09 -32.05 -6.42
CA GLU A 306 -6.13 -31.44 -7.34
C GLU A 306 -6.50 -29.99 -7.68
N GLU A 307 -7.77 -29.70 -7.95
CA GLU A 307 -8.24 -28.33 -8.21
C GLU A 307 -8.13 -27.45 -6.96
N ALA A 308 -8.48 -27.98 -5.77
CA ALA A 308 -8.43 -27.25 -4.52
C ALA A 308 -7.00 -26.83 -4.12
N ALA A 309 -5.99 -27.61 -4.51
CA ALA A 309 -4.59 -27.38 -4.22
C ALA A 309 -3.89 -26.41 -5.20
N VAL A 310 -4.60 -25.88 -6.21
CA VAL A 310 -3.99 -24.94 -7.19
C VAL A 310 -3.72 -23.58 -6.56
N PRO A 311 -2.46 -23.12 -6.51
CA PRO A 311 -2.14 -21.77 -6.08
C PRO A 311 -2.78 -20.71 -7.00
N LEU A 312 -3.24 -19.60 -6.43
CA LEU A 312 -3.71 -18.46 -7.21
C LEU A 312 -2.57 -17.45 -7.37
N ASN A 313 -2.11 -17.25 -8.60
CA ASN A 313 -1.09 -16.27 -8.91
C ASN A 313 -1.71 -14.99 -9.48
N ILE A 314 -1.31 -13.84 -8.95
CA ILE A 314 -1.68 -12.51 -9.38
C ILE A 314 -0.44 -11.84 -9.97
N ASP A 315 -0.57 -11.27 -11.16
CA ASP A 315 0.44 -10.43 -11.83
C ASP A 315 -0.29 -9.18 -12.31
N GLU A 316 -0.34 -8.18 -11.44
CA GLU A 316 -1.07 -6.93 -11.70
C GLU A 316 -0.26 -5.72 -11.21
N LYS A 317 -0.25 -4.65 -11.99
CA LYS A 317 0.49 -3.39 -11.71
C LYS A 317 1.97 -3.62 -11.36
N GLY A 318 2.58 -4.69 -11.90
CA GLY A 318 3.97 -5.05 -11.66
C GLY A 318 4.21 -5.70 -10.29
N SER A 319 3.17 -6.11 -9.60
CA SER A 319 3.24 -6.89 -8.35
C SER A 319 2.90 -8.35 -8.62
N ASN A 320 3.75 -9.25 -8.13
CA ASN A 320 3.57 -10.70 -8.21
C ASN A 320 3.19 -11.23 -6.83
N ILE A 321 1.95 -11.73 -6.69
CA ILE A 321 1.43 -12.24 -5.43
C ILE A 321 0.93 -13.66 -5.65
N THR A 322 1.35 -14.60 -4.80
CA THR A 322 0.79 -15.94 -4.74
C THR A 322 -0.08 -16.12 -3.51
N PHE A 323 -1.35 -16.45 -3.74
CA PHE A 323 -2.24 -16.92 -2.67
C PHE A 323 -2.16 -18.44 -2.57
N LEU A 324 -1.96 -18.92 -1.36
CA LEU A 324 -2.11 -20.30 -0.95
C LEU A 324 -3.19 -20.34 0.14
N ALA A 325 -4.01 -21.38 0.17
CA ALA A 325 -5.03 -21.49 1.18
C ALA A 325 -5.20 -22.94 1.64
N TYR A 326 -5.29 -23.15 2.96
CA TYR A 326 -5.32 -24.47 3.57
C TYR A 326 -6.39 -24.60 4.63
N ASN A 327 -7.04 -25.77 4.66
CA ASN A 327 -7.88 -26.19 5.77
C ASN A 327 -7.05 -27.03 6.75
N GLN A 328 -6.85 -26.54 7.97
CA GLN A 328 -6.20 -27.24 9.10
C GLN A 328 -7.24 -27.70 10.13
N SER A 329 -8.52 -27.43 9.92
CA SER A 329 -9.59 -27.88 10.80
C SER A 329 -10.08 -29.30 10.44
N THR A 330 -11.06 -29.81 11.19
CA THR A 330 -11.75 -31.06 10.87
C THR A 330 -13.03 -30.77 10.11
N GLY A 331 -13.14 -31.20 8.90
CA GLY A 331 -14.30 -31.02 8.02
C GLY A 331 -14.02 -30.14 6.81
N GLY A 332 -14.81 -30.28 5.79
CA GLY A 332 -14.72 -29.49 4.57
C GLY A 332 -13.60 -29.83 3.61
N ALA A 333 -12.70 -30.74 3.98
CA ALA A 333 -11.57 -31.12 3.13
C ALA A 333 -11.96 -32.04 1.98
N THR A 334 -11.39 -31.81 0.81
CA THR A 334 -11.57 -32.69 -0.34
C THR A 334 -10.96 -34.07 -0.10
N LEU A 335 -11.62 -35.09 -0.64
CA LEU A 335 -11.08 -36.44 -0.78
C LEU A 335 -11.13 -36.82 -2.25
N ASP A 336 -9.97 -36.94 -2.91
CA ASP A 336 -9.84 -37.32 -4.31
C ASP A 336 -10.78 -36.57 -5.29
N ASN A 337 -11.93 -37.17 -5.64
CA ASN A 337 -12.90 -36.63 -6.59
C ASN A 337 -14.11 -35.94 -5.91
N THR A 338 -14.09 -35.70 -4.63
CA THR A 338 -15.13 -34.91 -3.95
C THR A 338 -14.79 -33.43 -3.99
N PRO A 339 -15.79 -32.54 -4.06
CA PRO A 339 -15.51 -31.09 -3.93
C PRO A 339 -15.13 -30.76 -2.48
N GLY A 340 -14.47 -29.62 -2.26
CA GLY A 340 -14.20 -29.11 -0.93
C GLY A 340 -12.89 -28.35 -0.82
N ALA A 341 -12.43 -28.20 0.39
CA ALA A 341 -11.27 -27.41 0.79
C ALA A 341 -9.94 -28.16 0.54
N ASN A 342 -8.89 -27.40 0.25
CA ASN A 342 -7.51 -27.88 0.22
C ASN A 342 -7.05 -28.23 1.63
N GLN A 343 -6.84 -29.52 1.93
CA GLN A 343 -6.36 -29.99 3.21
C GLN A 343 -4.90 -29.62 3.39
N TYR A 344 -4.53 -29.11 4.58
CA TYR A 344 -3.14 -28.87 4.91
C TYR A 344 -2.33 -30.16 5.00
N TYR A 345 -1.25 -30.21 4.28
CA TYR A 345 -0.17 -31.18 4.42
C TYR A 345 1.17 -30.44 4.42
N GLU A 346 1.96 -30.65 5.45
CA GLU A 346 3.25 -29.99 5.69
C GLU A 346 4.17 -29.99 4.45
N GLU A 347 4.34 -31.16 3.83
CA GLU A 347 5.24 -31.32 2.69
C GLU A 347 4.76 -30.52 1.46
N ASN A 348 3.43 -30.45 1.24
CA ASN A 348 2.86 -29.70 0.14
C ASN A 348 3.00 -28.19 0.38
N ALA A 349 2.62 -27.71 1.57
CA ALA A 349 2.72 -26.31 1.92
C ALA A 349 4.16 -25.79 1.82
N ALA A 350 5.12 -26.55 2.34
CA ALA A 350 6.54 -26.19 2.23
C ALA A 350 7.02 -26.10 0.78
N ALA A 351 6.60 -27.07 -0.07
CA ALA A 351 6.96 -27.07 -1.50
C ALA A 351 6.31 -25.90 -2.27
N GLU A 352 5.03 -25.62 -2.02
CA GLU A 352 4.27 -24.56 -2.70
C GLU A 352 4.78 -23.16 -2.30
N ILE A 353 5.05 -22.93 -1.01
CA ILE A 353 5.66 -21.69 -0.51
C ILE A 353 7.05 -21.50 -1.14
N SER A 354 7.90 -22.54 -1.10
CA SER A 354 9.25 -22.47 -1.69
C SER A 354 9.20 -22.15 -3.18
N ALA A 355 8.31 -22.79 -3.94
CA ALA A 355 8.18 -22.55 -5.37
C ALA A 355 7.71 -21.12 -5.68
N ALA A 356 6.83 -20.53 -4.89
CA ALA A 356 6.41 -19.15 -5.02
C ALA A 356 7.57 -18.18 -4.68
N LYS A 357 8.29 -18.43 -3.61
CA LYS A 357 9.46 -17.61 -3.23
C LYS A 357 10.60 -17.68 -4.25
N GLU A 358 10.82 -18.84 -4.89
CA GLU A 358 11.80 -18.99 -5.98
C GLU A 358 11.46 -18.16 -7.23
N ARG A 359 10.17 -17.85 -7.47
CA ARG A 359 9.73 -16.92 -8.50
C ARG A 359 9.87 -15.45 -8.10
N GLY A 360 10.10 -15.15 -6.83
CA GLY A 360 10.17 -13.81 -6.28
C GLY A 360 8.81 -13.26 -5.84
N ASP A 361 7.77 -14.09 -5.76
CA ASP A 361 6.42 -13.66 -5.40
C ASP A 361 6.32 -13.24 -3.93
N PHE A 362 5.40 -12.32 -3.63
CA PHE A 362 4.89 -12.10 -2.28
C PHE A 362 3.88 -13.20 -1.96
N VAL A 363 4.11 -13.97 -0.91
CA VAL A 363 3.31 -15.16 -0.58
C VAL A 363 2.34 -14.87 0.55
N ILE A 364 1.03 -14.95 0.24
CA ILE A 364 -0.07 -14.86 1.22
C ILE A 364 -0.62 -16.26 1.45
N VAL A 365 -0.71 -16.67 2.72
CA VAL A 365 -1.31 -17.96 3.11
C VAL A 365 -2.56 -17.70 3.94
N ASP A 366 -3.72 -18.07 3.39
CA ASP A 366 -4.99 -18.07 4.10
C ASP A 366 -5.18 -19.42 4.82
N VAL A 367 -5.66 -19.38 6.05
CA VAL A 367 -5.79 -20.60 6.86
C VAL A 367 -7.15 -20.68 7.53
N GLN A 368 -7.91 -21.68 7.14
CA GLN A 368 -9.02 -22.19 7.95
C GLN A 368 -8.43 -22.98 9.10
N TYR A 369 -8.38 -22.37 10.27
CA TYR A 369 -7.96 -23.01 11.51
C TYR A 369 -9.18 -23.32 12.39
N TYR A 370 -8.99 -23.68 13.63
CA TYR A 370 -10.10 -23.86 14.54
C TYR A 370 -10.65 -22.52 15.01
N GLU A 371 -11.95 -22.50 15.31
CA GLU A 371 -12.61 -21.30 15.83
C GLU A 371 -12.08 -20.90 17.21
N CYS A 372 -12.20 -19.63 17.52
CA CYS A 372 -11.97 -19.13 18.86
C CYS A 372 -12.96 -19.75 19.86
N SER A 373 -12.47 -20.34 20.94
CA SER A 373 -13.32 -20.99 21.95
C SER A 373 -14.04 -20.05 22.92
N ALA A 374 -13.79 -18.76 22.80
CA ALA A 374 -14.17 -17.75 23.77
C ALA A 374 -15.51 -17.05 23.50
N TYR A 375 -16.23 -17.39 22.44
CA TYR A 375 -17.47 -16.73 22.01
C TYR A 375 -18.54 -16.52 23.12
N ALA A 376 -18.62 -17.43 24.05
CA ALA A 376 -19.73 -17.47 25.03
C ALA A 376 -19.53 -16.58 26.27
N SER A 377 -18.31 -16.09 26.52
CA SER A 377 -17.98 -15.39 27.79
C SER A 377 -17.77 -13.87 27.62
N GLU A 378 -17.96 -13.28 26.44
CA GLU A 378 -17.31 -12.03 26.11
C GLU A 378 -18.20 -10.87 25.75
N TYR A 379 -19.22 -10.65 26.55
CA TYR A 379 -20.01 -9.42 26.49
C TYR A 379 -19.17 -8.16 26.73
N GLU A 380 -18.02 -8.28 27.40
CA GLU A 380 -17.16 -7.17 27.77
C GLU A 380 -15.89 -7.07 26.93
N ASP A 381 -15.44 -8.18 26.30
CA ASP A 381 -14.28 -8.18 25.43
C ASP A 381 -14.63 -8.61 23.99
N PRO A 382 -14.69 -7.67 23.03
CA PRO A 382 -15.06 -7.96 21.65
C PRO A 382 -13.93 -8.60 20.83
N THR A 383 -12.82 -8.98 21.46
CA THR A 383 -11.67 -9.59 20.81
C THR A 383 -11.53 -11.05 21.21
N CYS A 384 -10.82 -11.84 20.42
CA CYS A 384 -10.47 -13.20 20.70
C CYS A 384 -8.96 -13.34 20.88
N ASP A 385 -8.56 -14.04 21.94
CA ASP A 385 -7.15 -14.39 22.15
C ASP A 385 -6.76 -15.54 21.21
N ALA A 386 -5.74 -15.33 20.37
CA ALA A 386 -5.25 -16.35 19.46
C ALA A 386 -4.74 -17.62 20.19
N ALA A 387 -4.21 -17.45 21.40
CA ALA A 387 -3.74 -18.57 22.21
C ALA A 387 -4.88 -19.45 22.77
N ASN A 388 -6.12 -18.98 22.75
CA ASN A 388 -7.31 -19.69 23.20
C ASN A 388 -8.09 -20.34 22.06
N SER A 389 -7.48 -20.60 20.91
CA SER A 389 -8.16 -21.36 19.85
C SER A 389 -8.55 -22.77 20.34
N ALA A 390 -9.69 -23.28 19.87
CA ALA A 390 -10.25 -24.57 20.32
C ALA A 390 -9.33 -25.77 20.04
N ALA A 391 -8.36 -25.64 19.16
CA ALA A 391 -7.50 -26.71 18.70
C ALA A 391 -6.05 -26.65 19.18
N GLY A 392 -5.71 -25.77 20.10
CA GLY A 392 -4.36 -25.74 20.63
C GLY A 392 -3.47 -24.65 20.01
N ASP A 393 -2.33 -24.99 19.40
CA ASP A 393 -1.27 -24.05 19.07
C ASP A 393 -1.48 -23.31 17.72
N GLN A 394 -2.49 -22.45 17.62
CA GLN A 394 -2.67 -21.58 16.45
C GLN A 394 -1.46 -20.67 16.22
N VAL A 395 -0.90 -20.12 17.29
CA VAL A 395 0.25 -19.22 17.24
C VAL A 395 1.46 -19.93 16.66
N GLY A 396 1.81 -21.09 17.21
CA GLY A 396 2.94 -21.88 16.70
C GLY A 396 2.74 -22.30 15.24
N PHE A 397 1.52 -22.69 14.86
CA PHE A 397 1.22 -23.09 13.49
C PHE A 397 1.34 -21.93 12.48
N PHE A 398 0.80 -20.76 12.79
CA PHE A 398 0.88 -19.60 11.88
C PHE A 398 2.31 -19.07 11.76
N ARG A 399 3.06 -19.05 12.87
CA ARG A 399 4.49 -18.71 12.86
C ARG A 399 5.30 -19.70 12.01
N HIS A 400 4.96 -20.98 12.09
CA HIS A 400 5.62 -22.00 11.26
C HIS A 400 5.44 -21.75 9.76
N LEU A 401 4.28 -21.29 9.29
CA LEU A 401 4.08 -20.92 7.89
C LEU A 401 4.98 -19.75 7.47
N ILE A 402 5.22 -18.78 8.36
CA ILE A 402 6.22 -17.72 8.11
C ILE A 402 7.63 -18.32 8.06
N ASP A 403 7.96 -19.25 8.96
CA ASP A 403 9.27 -19.93 8.97
C ASP A 403 9.51 -20.75 7.68
N LEU A 404 8.46 -21.26 7.04
CA LEU A 404 8.50 -21.90 5.72
C LEU A 404 8.72 -20.90 4.56
N GLY A 405 8.55 -19.58 4.80
CA GLY A 405 8.81 -18.53 3.82
C GLY A 405 7.59 -17.71 3.38
N ALA A 406 6.42 -17.92 3.98
CA ALA A 406 5.28 -17.03 3.72
C ALA A 406 5.59 -15.60 4.19
N ASP A 407 5.12 -14.59 3.45
CA ASP A 407 5.28 -13.18 3.81
C ASP A 407 4.09 -12.68 4.66
N MET A 408 2.91 -13.25 4.44
CA MET A 408 1.69 -12.94 5.19
C MET A 408 0.89 -14.21 5.48
N VAL A 409 0.40 -14.36 6.70
CA VAL A 409 -0.52 -15.43 7.09
C VAL A 409 -1.81 -14.81 7.62
N VAL A 410 -2.95 -15.25 7.10
CA VAL A 410 -4.28 -14.72 7.47
C VAL A 410 -5.19 -15.86 7.92
N GLY A 411 -5.69 -15.77 9.15
CA GLY A 411 -6.70 -16.69 9.66
C GLY A 411 -8.09 -16.33 9.15
N THR A 412 -8.76 -17.26 8.50
CA THR A 412 -10.05 -17.05 7.83
C THR A 412 -11.24 -17.71 8.53
N SER A 413 -11.04 -18.40 9.66
CA SER A 413 -12.10 -19.14 10.36
C SER A 413 -12.63 -18.47 11.63
N ALA A 414 -11.89 -17.56 12.24
CA ALA A 414 -12.31 -16.92 13.47
C ALA A 414 -13.49 -15.98 13.22
N HIS A 415 -14.65 -16.26 13.83
CA HIS A 415 -15.85 -15.45 13.68
C HIS A 415 -15.82 -14.12 14.44
N GLN A 416 -14.79 -13.86 15.23
CA GLN A 416 -14.50 -12.54 15.80
C GLN A 416 -13.03 -12.19 15.59
N PRO A 417 -12.71 -10.90 15.46
CA PRO A 417 -11.32 -10.47 15.25
C PRO A 417 -10.38 -10.98 16.34
N GLN A 418 -9.23 -11.45 15.90
CA GLN A 418 -8.11 -11.81 16.74
C GLN A 418 -6.96 -10.80 16.53
N THR A 419 -5.95 -10.89 17.40
CA THR A 419 -4.76 -10.02 17.31
C THR A 419 -3.93 -10.29 16.05
N PHE A 420 -2.89 -9.51 15.89
CA PHE A 420 -1.91 -9.64 14.80
C PHE A 420 -0.50 -9.41 15.33
N GLU A 421 0.50 -9.90 14.60
CA GLU A 421 1.90 -9.71 14.98
C GLU A 421 2.84 -9.64 13.78
N LEU A 422 4.00 -8.98 14.01
CA LEU A 422 5.18 -9.13 13.17
C LEU A 422 5.99 -10.30 13.70
N TYR A 423 6.25 -11.30 12.86
CA TYR A 423 7.05 -12.46 13.22
C TYR A 423 8.05 -12.81 12.11
N GLY A 424 9.31 -12.98 12.48
CA GLY A 424 10.36 -13.22 11.49
C GLY A 424 10.41 -12.10 10.44
N ASN A 425 10.27 -12.48 9.19
CA ASN A 425 10.23 -11.54 8.05
C ASN A 425 8.81 -11.30 7.53
N GLY A 426 7.78 -11.73 8.24
CA GLY A 426 6.39 -11.65 7.79
C GLY A 426 5.45 -11.03 8.81
N VAL A 427 4.18 -10.98 8.43
CA VAL A 427 3.07 -10.49 9.25
C VAL A 427 1.98 -11.54 9.37
N ILE A 428 1.42 -11.68 10.56
CA ILE A 428 0.35 -12.63 10.87
C ILE A 428 -0.88 -11.89 11.35
N TYR A 429 -2.05 -12.15 10.73
CA TYR A 429 -3.37 -11.74 11.16
C TYR A 429 -4.13 -12.99 11.57
N TYR A 430 -4.30 -13.23 12.88
CA TYR A 430 -4.82 -14.49 13.40
C TYR A 430 -6.30 -14.73 13.10
N GLY A 431 -7.08 -13.68 12.91
CA GLY A 431 -8.48 -13.76 12.54
C GLY A 431 -9.08 -12.41 12.21
N LEU A 432 -9.86 -12.34 11.13
CA LEU A 432 -10.47 -11.09 10.67
C LEU A 432 -11.93 -10.91 11.12
N GLY A 433 -12.57 -11.95 11.70
CA GLY A 433 -13.98 -11.90 12.09
C GLY A 433 -14.95 -12.00 10.91
N ASN A 434 -16.23 -11.78 11.17
CA ASN A 434 -17.29 -11.94 10.17
C ASN A 434 -17.52 -10.68 9.33
N LEU A 435 -17.36 -10.77 8.02
CA LEU A 435 -17.81 -9.73 7.10
C LEU A 435 -19.34 -9.77 6.91
N PHE A 436 -19.88 -10.94 6.55
CA PHE A 436 -21.32 -11.18 6.38
C PHE A 436 -21.74 -12.47 7.04
N PHE A 437 -22.43 -12.38 8.16
CA PHE A 437 -22.97 -13.55 8.84
C PHE A 437 -24.18 -13.17 9.71
N ASP A 438 -24.86 -14.18 10.26
CA ASP A 438 -26.04 -14.01 11.10
C ASP A 438 -25.77 -14.07 12.61
N GLN A 439 -24.51 -14.12 13.03
CA GLN A 439 -24.12 -14.21 14.46
C GLN A 439 -24.25 -12.85 15.18
N VAL A 440 -25.46 -12.34 15.28
CA VAL A 440 -25.73 -10.98 15.82
C VAL A 440 -25.93 -10.93 17.35
N TRP A 441 -25.94 -12.07 18.02
CA TRP A 441 -26.21 -12.17 19.46
C TRP A 441 -24.95 -12.12 20.34
N TRP A 442 -23.77 -12.27 19.75
CA TRP A 442 -22.50 -12.09 20.43
C TRP A 442 -21.79 -10.82 19.94
N PRO A 443 -21.46 -9.88 20.84
CA PRO A 443 -20.86 -8.61 20.41
C PRO A 443 -19.55 -8.78 19.62
N GLY A 444 -18.70 -9.73 20.00
CA GLY A 444 -17.44 -9.99 19.31
C GLY A 444 -17.62 -10.41 17.85
N THR A 445 -18.61 -11.29 17.60
CA THR A 445 -18.87 -11.82 16.26
C THR A 445 -19.54 -10.83 15.31
N THR A 446 -20.00 -9.67 15.81
CA THR A 446 -20.55 -8.60 14.97
C THR A 446 -19.50 -7.64 14.44
N ARG A 447 -18.23 -7.85 14.77
CA ARG A 447 -17.09 -7.04 14.31
C ARG A 447 -16.21 -7.83 13.39
N SER A 448 -15.57 -7.12 12.46
CA SER A 448 -14.52 -7.68 11.61
C SER A 448 -13.48 -6.64 11.24
N LEU A 449 -12.43 -7.11 10.60
CA LEU A 449 -11.37 -6.30 10.06
C LEU A 449 -11.35 -6.44 8.54
N VAL A 450 -11.10 -5.35 7.85
CA VAL A 450 -10.67 -5.33 6.46
C VAL A 450 -9.20 -4.94 6.45
N LEU A 451 -8.35 -5.76 5.85
CA LEU A 451 -6.96 -5.45 5.60
C LEU A 451 -6.86 -4.80 4.23
N VAL A 452 -6.49 -3.54 4.17
CA VAL A 452 -6.20 -2.85 2.91
C VAL A 452 -4.69 -2.87 2.71
N ASN A 453 -4.25 -3.72 1.81
CA ASN A 453 -2.84 -3.92 1.49
C ASN A 453 -2.45 -3.10 0.27
N TYR A 454 -1.32 -2.40 0.34
CA TYR A 454 -0.75 -1.59 -0.73
C TYR A 454 0.55 -2.22 -1.18
N PHE A 455 0.58 -2.73 -2.41
CA PHE A 455 1.77 -3.34 -3.00
C PHE A 455 2.38 -2.44 -4.07
N TYR A 456 3.68 -2.36 -4.06
CA TYR A 456 4.46 -1.72 -5.12
C TYR A 456 5.57 -2.64 -5.55
N LYS A 457 5.51 -3.09 -6.80
CA LYS A 457 6.36 -4.19 -7.28
C LYS A 457 6.14 -5.41 -6.36
N ASP A 458 7.19 -6.11 -5.98
CA ASP A 458 7.11 -7.30 -5.12
C ASP A 458 7.17 -6.97 -3.62
N LYS A 459 6.81 -5.75 -3.22
CA LYS A 459 6.91 -5.26 -1.84
C LYS A 459 5.55 -4.85 -1.30
N LEU A 460 5.19 -5.35 -0.13
CA LEU A 460 4.09 -4.80 0.67
C LEU A 460 4.58 -3.51 1.34
N LEU A 461 4.06 -2.37 0.89
CA LEU A 461 4.37 -1.07 1.47
C LEU A 461 3.69 -0.90 2.82
N GLN A 462 2.39 -1.25 2.89
CA GLN A 462 1.58 -1.02 4.07
C GLN A 462 0.37 -1.91 4.09
N THR A 463 -0.11 -2.26 5.28
CA THR A 463 -1.47 -2.76 5.53
C THR A 463 -2.21 -1.78 6.43
N LYS A 464 -3.32 -1.23 5.96
CA LYS A 464 -4.24 -0.41 6.75
C LYS A 464 -5.34 -1.32 7.29
N ILE A 465 -5.42 -1.42 8.62
CA ILE A 465 -6.43 -2.26 9.29
C ILE A 465 -7.68 -1.42 9.52
N VAL A 466 -8.79 -1.80 8.89
CA VAL A 466 -10.05 -1.05 8.92
C VAL A 466 -11.13 -1.87 9.63
N PRO A 467 -11.51 -1.50 10.86
CA PRO A 467 -12.58 -2.17 11.59
C PRO A 467 -13.95 -1.93 10.97
N THR A 468 -14.75 -2.99 10.96
CA THR A 468 -16.15 -2.95 10.49
C THR A 468 -17.09 -3.53 11.54
N VAL A 469 -18.39 -3.27 11.38
CA VAL A 469 -19.44 -3.77 12.27
C VAL A 469 -20.73 -4.02 11.51
N TYR A 470 -21.47 -5.04 11.90
CA TYR A 470 -22.86 -5.23 11.52
C TYR A 470 -23.75 -5.46 12.78
N GLY A 471 -25.05 -5.29 12.63
CA GLY A 471 -26.02 -5.47 13.71
C GLY A 471 -27.21 -6.34 13.29
N ALA A 472 -28.33 -6.20 13.97
CA ALA A 472 -29.54 -6.96 13.69
C ALA A 472 -30.12 -6.73 12.28
N GLU A 473 -29.77 -5.64 11.63
CA GLU A 473 -30.05 -5.37 10.21
C GLU A 473 -29.23 -6.22 9.25
N MET A 474 -28.11 -6.83 9.72
CA MET A 474 -27.19 -7.66 8.93
C MET A 474 -26.59 -6.90 7.74
N GLN A 475 -26.33 -5.61 7.90
CA GLN A 475 -25.62 -4.75 6.95
C GLN A 475 -24.28 -4.35 7.53
N THR A 476 -23.21 -4.82 6.91
CA THR A 476 -21.84 -4.44 7.33
C THR A 476 -21.53 -3.00 6.94
N LYS A 477 -20.91 -2.27 7.85
CA LYS A 477 -20.45 -0.88 7.66
C LYS A 477 -19.12 -0.64 8.37
N LEU A 478 -18.43 0.41 7.98
CA LEU A 478 -17.23 0.87 8.68
C LEU A 478 -17.57 1.32 10.10
N LEU A 479 -16.68 1.06 11.04
CA LEU A 479 -16.71 1.69 12.35
C LEU A 479 -16.31 3.16 12.25
N ASP A 480 -16.85 4.02 13.13
CA ASP A 480 -16.35 5.38 13.27
C ASP A 480 -14.92 5.40 13.83
N GLU A 481 -14.22 6.54 13.65
CA GLU A 481 -12.81 6.67 13.99
C GLU A 481 -12.51 6.43 15.47
N GLU A 482 -13.31 6.98 16.38
CA GLU A 482 -13.12 6.84 17.82
C GLU A 482 -13.28 5.39 18.27
N THR A 483 -14.34 4.72 17.80
CA THR A 483 -14.60 3.31 18.08
C THR A 483 -13.53 2.42 17.44
N SER A 484 -13.07 2.75 16.22
CA SER A 484 -12.00 2.02 15.55
C SER A 484 -10.70 2.09 16.34
N LYS A 485 -10.29 3.28 16.79
CA LYS A 485 -9.08 3.46 17.60
C LYS A 485 -9.16 2.67 18.90
N TRP A 486 -10.28 2.74 19.61
CA TRP A 486 -10.53 1.97 20.83
C TRP A 486 -10.43 0.45 20.55
N PHE A 487 -11.05 -0.02 19.47
CA PHE A 487 -11.08 -1.44 19.14
C PHE A 487 -9.69 -1.96 18.74
N LEU A 488 -8.96 -1.24 17.91
CA LEU A 488 -7.58 -1.59 17.53
C LEU A 488 -6.64 -1.63 18.73
N GLN A 489 -6.79 -0.68 19.67
CA GLN A 489 -6.00 -0.71 20.93
C GLN A 489 -6.22 -1.97 21.73
N ARG A 490 -7.45 -2.50 21.75
CA ARG A 490 -7.75 -3.77 22.45
C ARG A 490 -7.10 -4.94 21.73
N LEU A 491 -7.17 -5.01 20.40
CA LEU A 491 -6.50 -6.05 19.62
C LEU A 491 -4.98 -6.05 19.82
N ILE A 492 -4.36 -4.88 19.82
CA ILE A 492 -2.92 -4.71 20.06
C ILE A 492 -2.51 -5.17 21.47
N ASN A 493 -3.38 -4.98 22.46
CA ASN A 493 -3.10 -5.36 23.84
C ASN A 493 -3.26 -6.88 24.08
N VAL A 494 -3.94 -7.60 23.19
CA VAL A 494 -4.00 -9.06 23.21
C VAL A 494 -2.70 -9.60 22.67
N LYS A 495 -1.96 -10.36 23.48
CA LYS A 495 -0.71 -10.99 23.03
C LYS A 495 -1.03 -12.37 22.45
N PRO A 496 -0.42 -12.73 21.29
CA PRO A 496 -0.53 -14.06 20.72
C PRO A 496 0.19 -15.11 21.58
#